data_494382f1a5b8792e4f2fb1f7bba82017
#
_entry.id   494382f1a5b8792e4f2fb1f7bba82017
#
_cell.length_a   1.000
_cell.length_b   1.000
_cell.length_c   1.000
_cell.angle_alpha   90.00
_cell.angle_beta   90.00
_cell.angle_gamma   90.00
#
_symmetry.space_group_name_H-M   'P 1'
#
loop_
_entity.id
_entity.type
_entity.pdbx_description
1 polymer ?
#
loop_
_entity_poly.entity_id
_entity_poly.type
_entity_poly.pdbx_seq_one_letter_code
_entity_poly.pdbx_strand_id
1 'polypeptide(L)'
;METGAVVKAWGLILSGYRPNLSVEITRECPLRCPGCYAYGDEHLGGDVVLRQLADFKGQELIDGMIDVVKRHKPLHLSIVGGEPLVRFRELEVLVPKLTAMGVHVQIVTSAVRPIPEAWAEMEKVQVCVSIDGLQPEHDARRAPATYDRILKHIKGQHITVHCTITRQQSRAGYVTEFTEFWAAQPDVKRIWFSLYTPQIGEDSPEMLRDEDRARVVAEITELFDRHPKLHDMIPSVVKGYLNPPGTPEACIFAKTTACLSSDLKRTITPCQYGGNPDCTQCGCMASVGLGALGDYKLGGLMPLRSIFNASFRIGDGMRKLRGEA
;
A
#
# COMPACT_ATOMS: atom_id res chain seq x y z
N MET A 1 -15.23 8.50 5.46
CA MET A 1 -15.66 7.31 4.66
C MET A 1 -17.18 7.35 4.60
N GLU A 2 -17.75 7.32 3.42
CA GLU A 2 -19.22 7.34 3.27
C GLU A 2 -19.84 6.07 3.84
N THR A 3 -20.94 6.19 4.58
CA THR A 3 -21.65 5.05 5.20
C THR A 3 -21.95 3.95 4.17
N GLY A 4 -22.28 4.32 2.92
CA GLY A 4 -22.52 3.38 1.84
C GLY A 4 -21.32 2.50 1.45
N ALA A 5 -20.10 3.03 1.53
CA ALA A 5 -18.88 2.27 1.24
C ALA A 5 -18.60 1.22 2.33
N VAL A 6 -18.86 1.56 3.59
CA VAL A 6 -18.71 0.62 4.71
C VAL A 6 -19.69 -0.55 4.58
N VAL A 7 -20.95 -0.28 4.27
CA VAL A 7 -21.98 -1.31 4.09
C VAL A 7 -21.63 -2.24 2.93
N LYS A 8 -21.16 -1.68 1.80
CA LYS A 8 -20.69 -2.49 0.64
C LYS A 8 -19.49 -3.37 1.01
N ALA A 9 -18.49 -2.81 1.69
CA ALA A 9 -17.32 -3.59 2.13
C ALA A 9 -17.75 -4.75 3.03
N TRP A 10 -18.68 -4.49 3.93
CA TRP A 10 -19.21 -5.52 4.82
C TRP A 10 -19.98 -6.62 4.08
N GLY A 11 -20.84 -6.25 3.12
CA GLY A 11 -21.53 -7.20 2.25
C GLY A 11 -20.57 -8.10 1.47
N LEU A 12 -19.46 -7.56 0.98
CA LEU A 12 -18.41 -8.34 0.32
C LEU A 12 -17.77 -9.34 1.29
N ILE A 13 -17.38 -8.90 2.49
CA ILE A 13 -16.77 -9.78 3.49
C ILE A 13 -17.71 -10.93 3.86
N LEU A 14 -18.98 -10.64 4.13
CA LEU A 14 -19.98 -11.67 4.44
C LEU A 14 -20.21 -12.65 3.29
N SER A 15 -20.05 -12.17 2.05
CA SER A 15 -20.16 -12.99 0.84
C SER A 15 -18.86 -13.75 0.51
N GLY A 16 -17.80 -13.64 1.33
CA GLY A 16 -16.50 -14.30 1.14
C GLY A 16 -15.57 -13.60 0.15
N TYR A 17 -15.86 -12.36 -0.25
CA TYR A 17 -14.94 -11.55 -1.04
C TYR A 17 -14.08 -10.66 -0.16
N ARG A 18 -12.93 -10.25 -0.69
CA ARG A 18 -12.06 -9.26 -0.04
C ARG A 18 -12.31 -7.89 -0.67
N PRO A 19 -12.66 -6.86 0.11
CA PRO A 19 -12.98 -5.53 -0.44
C PRO A 19 -11.79 -4.82 -1.08
N ASN A 20 -10.55 -5.23 -0.74
CA ASN A 20 -9.33 -4.67 -1.29
C ASN A 20 -8.61 -5.71 -2.14
N LEU A 21 -8.01 -5.24 -3.23
CA LEU A 21 -7.14 -6.01 -4.11
C LEU A 21 -5.84 -5.25 -4.33
N SER A 22 -4.71 -5.93 -4.21
CA SER A 22 -3.40 -5.41 -4.59
C SER A 22 -2.83 -6.29 -5.69
N VAL A 23 -2.40 -5.70 -6.80
CA VAL A 23 -1.89 -6.45 -7.96
C VAL A 23 -0.52 -5.91 -8.36
N GLU A 24 0.47 -6.78 -8.42
CA GLU A 24 1.74 -6.52 -9.08
C GLU A 24 1.50 -6.59 -10.59
N ILE A 25 1.32 -5.42 -11.23
CA ILE A 25 0.93 -5.37 -12.64
C ILE A 25 2.05 -5.80 -13.60
N THR A 26 3.30 -5.79 -13.13
CA THR A 26 4.48 -6.12 -13.92
C THR A 26 5.64 -6.56 -13.04
N ARG A 27 6.50 -7.41 -13.59
CA ARG A 27 7.80 -7.76 -12.99
C ARG A 27 8.93 -6.81 -13.40
N GLU A 28 8.68 -5.87 -14.28
CA GLU A 28 9.70 -4.93 -14.76
C GLU A 28 9.82 -3.72 -13.84
N CYS A 29 11.05 -3.36 -13.48
CA CYS A 29 11.36 -2.14 -12.73
C CYS A 29 12.74 -1.64 -13.18
N PRO A 30 12.88 -0.35 -13.52
CA PRO A 30 14.18 0.24 -13.84
C PRO A 30 15.03 0.55 -12.60
N LEU A 31 14.45 0.43 -11.39
CA LEU A 31 15.12 0.68 -10.12
C LEU A 31 15.72 -0.61 -9.55
N ARG A 32 16.63 -0.42 -8.56
CA ARG A 32 17.24 -1.50 -7.76
C ARG A 32 17.33 -1.06 -6.31
N CYS A 33 16.15 -0.72 -5.74
CA CYS A 33 16.07 -0.21 -4.38
C CYS A 33 16.53 -1.27 -3.38
N PRO A 34 17.43 -0.95 -2.44
CA PRO A 34 17.77 -1.85 -1.34
C PRO A 34 16.51 -2.20 -0.54
N GLY A 35 16.40 -3.43 -0.05
CA GLY A 35 15.26 -3.89 0.76
C GLY A 35 13.91 -3.90 0.05
N CYS A 36 13.89 -3.93 -1.29
CA CYS A 36 12.65 -4.02 -2.05
C CYS A 36 12.00 -5.40 -1.87
N TYR A 37 10.88 -5.44 -1.16
CA TYR A 37 10.18 -6.69 -0.82
C TYR A 37 9.77 -7.49 -2.06
N ALA A 38 9.35 -6.83 -3.15
CA ALA A 38 8.84 -7.50 -4.35
C ALA A 38 9.90 -8.34 -5.08
N TYR A 39 11.19 -8.06 -4.87
CA TYR A 39 12.30 -8.80 -5.45
C TYR A 39 13.07 -9.64 -4.42
N GLY A 40 12.58 -9.73 -3.19
CA GLY A 40 13.12 -10.64 -2.18
C GLY A 40 12.89 -12.10 -2.58
N ASP A 41 13.85 -12.99 -2.28
CA ASP A 41 13.79 -14.40 -2.66
C ASP A 41 12.57 -15.11 -2.04
N GLU A 42 12.17 -14.71 -0.83
CA GLU A 42 11.03 -15.29 -0.12
C GLU A 42 9.67 -14.68 -0.48
N HIS A 43 9.64 -13.59 -1.26
CA HIS A 43 8.41 -12.83 -1.53
C HIS A 43 7.26 -13.70 -2.04
N LEU A 44 7.55 -14.66 -2.89
CA LEU A 44 6.56 -15.58 -3.49
C LEU A 44 6.60 -16.99 -2.87
N GLY A 45 7.17 -17.14 -1.68
CA GLY A 45 7.26 -18.40 -0.96
C GLY A 45 8.55 -19.19 -1.17
N GLY A 46 9.57 -18.59 -1.80
CA GLY A 46 10.91 -19.16 -1.97
C GLY A 46 11.05 -20.16 -3.15
N ASP A 47 9.96 -20.56 -3.79
CA ASP A 47 9.98 -21.49 -4.94
C ASP A 47 10.20 -20.77 -6.28
N VAL A 48 9.87 -19.50 -6.36
CA VAL A 48 9.98 -18.65 -7.54
C VAL A 48 10.14 -17.18 -7.11
N VAL A 49 10.87 -16.40 -7.89
CA VAL A 49 10.98 -14.95 -7.69
C VAL A 49 10.17 -14.19 -8.73
N LEU A 50 9.77 -12.95 -8.42
CA LEU A 50 8.93 -12.12 -9.29
C LEU A 50 9.44 -12.07 -10.74
N ARG A 51 10.76 -11.97 -10.94
CA ARG A 51 11.39 -11.88 -12.27
C ARG A 51 11.19 -13.13 -13.14
N GLN A 52 10.80 -14.25 -12.57
CA GLN A 52 10.55 -15.52 -13.27
C GLN A 52 9.11 -15.70 -13.72
N LEU A 53 8.17 -14.91 -13.15
CA LEU A 53 6.76 -14.99 -13.49
C LEU A 53 6.46 -14.45 -14.88
N ALA A 54 5.29 -14.83 -15.41
CA ALA A 54 4.71 -14.23 -16.59
C ALA A 54 4.53 -12.70 -16.39
N ASP A 55 4.65 -11.97 -17.48
CA ASP A 55 4.56 -10.51 -17.50
C ASP A 55 3.78 -10.07 -18.73
N PHE A 56 2.51 -9.77 -18.53
CA PHE A 56 1.58 -9.42 -19.60
C PHE A 56 1.77 -8.00 -20.08
N LYS A 57 1.44 -7.74 -21.37
CA LYS A 57 1.54 -6.45 -22.04
C LYS A 57 0.37 -6.22 -22.98
N GLY A 58 0.15 -4.95 -23.36
CA GLY A 58 -0.87 -4.59 -24.34
C GLY A 58 -2.26 -5.05 -23.94
N GLN A 59 -3.02 -5.54 -24.92
CA GLN A 59 -4.42 -5.93 -24.71
C GLN A 59 -4.55 -7.12 -23.74
N GLU A 60 -3.59 -8.05 -23.74
CA GLU A 60 -3.60 -9.20 -22.84
C GLU A 60 -3.55 -8.77 -21.36
N LEU A 61 -2.73 -7.76 -21.01
CA LEU A 61 -2.70 -7.20 -19.67
C LEU A 61 -4.02 -6.52 -19.32
N ILE A 62 -4.56 -5.72 -20.24
CA ILE A 62 -5.82 -4.99 -20.03
C ILE A 62 -6.96 -5.98 -19.74
N ASP A 63 -7.12 -6.98 -20.59
CA ASP A 63 -8.19 -7.98 -20.46
C ASP A 63 -8.00 -8.83 -19.19
N GLY A 64 -6.76 -9.26 -18.90
CA GLY A 64 -6.42 -10.00 -17.71
C GLY A 64 -6.74 -9.24 -16.42
N MET A 65 -6.42 -7.95 -16.36
CA MET A 65 -6.73 -7.10 -15.20
C MET A 65 -8.24 -6.88 -15.03
N ILE A 66 -8.98 -6.68 -16.13
CA ILE A 66 -10.45 -6.57 -16.08
C ILE A 66 -11.07 -7.86 -15.55
N ASP A 67 -10.59 -9.02 -16.00
CA ASP A 67 -11.09 -10.32 -15.55
C ASP A 67 -10.76 -10.58 -14.07
N VAL A 68 -9.57 -10.18 -13.61
CA VAL A 68 -9.21 -10.22 -12.18
C VAL A 68 -10.20 -9.38 -11.37
N VAL A 69 -10.48 -8.14 -11.79
CA VAL A 69 -11.40 -7.25 -11.06
C VAL A 69 -12.84 -7.81 -11.07
N LYS A 70 -13.31 -8.37 -12.17
CA LYS A 70 -14.64 -9.03 -12.23
C LYS A 70 -14.73 -10.21 -11.29
N ARG A 71 -13.68 -11.01 -11.17
CA ARG A 71 -13.60 -12.19 -10.32
C ARG A 71 -13.53 -11.83 -8.83
N HIS A 72 -12.68 -10.85 -8.46
CA HIS A 72 -12.45 -10.45 -7.08
C HIS A 72 -13.45 -9.41 -6.54
N LYS A 73 -14.09 -8.64 -7.42
CA LYS A 73 -15.09 -7.59 -7.10
C LYS A 73 -14.61 -6.58 -6.06
N PRO A 74 -13.37 -6.05 -6.14
CA PRO A 74 -12.86 -5.15 -5.15
C PRO A 74 -13.57 -3.80 -5.17
N LEU A 75 -13.63 -3.13 -4.02
CA LEU A 75 -13.98 -1.70 -3.93
C LEU A 75 -12.74 -0.83 -4.16
N HIS A 76 -11.58 -1.32 -3.73
CA HIS A 76 -10.31 -0.63 -3.86
C HIS A 76 -9.29 -1.56 -4.50
N LEU A 77 -8.62 -1.07 -5.54
CA LEU A 77 -7.53 -1.75 -6.23
C LEU A 77 -6.25 -0.93 -6.09
N SER A 78 -5.23 -1.53 -5.49
CA SER A 78 -3.87 -0.99 -5.50
C SER A 78 -3.06 -1.65 -6.63
N ILE A 79 -2.64 -0.87 -7.60
CA ILE A 79 -1.75 -1.30 -8.68
C ILE A 79 -0.31 -1.02 -8.22
N VAL A 80 0.41 -2.09 -8.01
CA VAL A 80 1.80 -2.12 -7.53
C VAL A 80 2.62 -3.02 -8.46
N GLY A 81 3.72 -3.55 -7.99
CA GLY A 81 4.57 -4.49 -8.70
C GLY A 81 5.93 -3.89 -8.95
N GLY A 82 6.70 -4.27 -9.95
CA GLY A 82 7.96 -3.64 -10.25
C GLY A 82 7.83 -2.10 -10.29
N GLU A 83 7.62 -1.54 -11.45
CA GLU A 83 7.24 -0.13 -11.59
C GLU A 83 6.01 -0.02 -12.51
N PRO A 84 4.83 0.31 -12.00
CA PRO A 84 3.61 0.34 -12.81
C PRO A 84 3.68 1.25 -14.04
N LEU A 85 4.39 2.39 -13.95
CA LEU A 85 4.48 3.30 -15.09
C LEU A 85 5.34 2.78 -16.25
N VAL A 86 5.98 1.62 -16.16
CA VAL A 86 6.53 0.95 -17.37
C VAL A 86 5.42 0.41 -18.26
N ARG A 87 4.20 0.24 -17.70
CA ARG A 87 2.96 -0.14 -18.41
C ARG A 87 2.03 1.06 -18.62
N PHE A 88 2.57 2.26 -18.80
CA PHE A 88 1.76 3.48 -18.86
C PHE A 88 0.69 3.46 -19.96
N ARG A 89 0.98 2.90 -21.14
CA ARG A 89 0.02 2.81 -22.27
C ARG A 89 -1.18 1.95 -21.92
N GLU A 90 -0.92 0.83 -21.27
CA GLU A 90 -1.96 -0.05 -20.78
C GLU A 90 -2.74 0.61 -19.64
N LEU A 91 -2.07 1.30 -18.73
CA LEU A 91 -2.71 2.01 -17.62
C LEU A 91 -3.58 3.18 -18.07
N GLU A 92 -3.19 3.94 -19.11
CA GLU A 92 -4.03 4.99 -19.69
C GLU A 92 -5.39 4.46 -20.20
N VAL A 93 -5.41 3.21 -20.68
CA VAL A 93 -6.64 2.55 -21.13
C VAL A 93 -7.36 1.86 -19.96
N LEU A 94 -6.62 1.24 -19.08
CA LEU A 94 -7.15 0.39 -18.00
C LEU A 94 -7.79 1.22 -16.89
N VAL A 95 -7.13 2.29 -16.42
CA VAL A 95 -7.58 3.07 -15.25
C VAL A 95 -8.99 3.65 -15.47
N PRO A 96 -9.34 4.30 -16.61
CA PRO A 96 -10.68 4.75 -16.86
C PRO A 96 -11.73 3.61 -16.88
N LYS A 97 -11.39 2.45 -17.43
CA LYS A 97 -12.28 1.28 -17.43
C LYS A 97 -12.56 0.77 -16.01
N LEU A 98 -11.54 0.68 -15.18
CA LEU A 98 -11.66 0.23 -13.78
C LEU A 98 -12.50 1.20 -12.93
N THR A 99 -12.29 2.50 -13.09
CA THR A 99 -13.07 3.53 -12.38
C THR A 99 -14.52 3.55 -12.83
N ALA A 100 -14.79 3.31 -14.12
CA ALA A 100 -16.15 3.14 -14.66
C ALA A 100 -16.86 1.89 -14.09
N MET A 101 -16.11 0.84 -13.73
CA MET A 101 -16.63 -0.33 -13.00
C MET A 101 -16.92 -0.03 -11.51
N GLY A 102 -16.66 1.18 -11.05
CA GLY A 102 -16.92 1.61 -9.66
C GLY A 102 -15.76 1.37 -8.70
N VAL A 103 -14.60 0.93 -9.19
CA VAL A 103 -13.42 0.64 -8.38
C VAL A 103 -12.63 1.91 -8.08
N HIS A 104 -12.21 2.11 -6.85
CA HIS A 104 -11.21 3.12 -6.50
C HIS A 104 -9.82 2.56 -6.83
N VAL A 105 -9.10 3.23 -7.71
CA VAL A 105 -7.80 2.77 -8.20
C VAL A 105 -6.68 3.61 -7.57
N GLN A 106 -5.76 2.94 -6.88
CA GLN A 106 -4.51 3.52 -6.40
C GLN A 106 -3.36 3.01 -7.26
N ILE A 107 -2.54 3.91 -7.78
CA ILE A 107 -1.31 3.57 -8.49
C ILE A 107 -0.13 3.92 -7.58
N VAL A 108 0.68 2.93 -7.21
CA VAL A 108 1.88 3.13 -6.39
C VAL A 108 3.09 3.07 -7.30
N THR A 109 3.77 4.20 -7.47
CA THR A 109 4.84 4.37 -8.45
C THR A 109 6.03 5.12 -7.87
N SER A 110 7.19 4.96 -8.49
CA SER A 110 8.37 5.80 -8.24
C SER A 110 8.39 7.06 -9.10
N ALA A 111 7.34 7.30 -9.89
CA ALA A 111 7.26 8.41 -10.84
C ALA A 111 8.48 8.52 -11.78
N VAL A 112 8.99 7.39 -12.27
CA VAL A 112 10.15 7.33 -13.19
C VAL A 112 9.90 8.04 -14.52
N ARG A 113 8.64 8.35 -14.82
CA ARG A 113 8.17 9.08 -16.00
C ARG A 113 6.97 9.96 -15.62
N PRO A 114 6.58 10.92 -16.48
CA PRO A 114 5.40 11.75 -16.25
C PRO A 114 4.15 10.92 -15.97
N ILE A 115 3.38 11.35 -14.97
CA ILE A 115 2.08 10.78 -14.64
C ILE A 115 1.06 11.32 -15.66
N PRO A 116 0.15 10.49 -16.21
CA PRO A 116 -0.88 10.94 -17.13
C PRO A 116 -1.73 12.08 -16.55
N GLU A 117 -1.81 13.22 -17.26
CA GLU A 117 -2.50 14.42 -16.80
C GLU A 117 -3.98 14.17 -16.46
N ALA A 118 -4.64 13.32 -17.26
CA ALA A 118 -6.06 12.98 -17.07
C ALA A 118 -6.36 12.37 -15.68
N TRP A 119 -5.36 11.78 -14.99
CA TRP A 119 -5.58 11.15 -13.70
C TRP A 119 -5.81 12.17 -12.57
N ALA A 120 -5.33 13.40 -12.73
CA ALA A 120 -5.52 14.47 -11.74
C ALA A 120 -7.01 14.80 -11.49
N GLU A 121 -7.84 14.70 -12.55
CA GLU A 121 -9.26 15.02 -12.51
C GLU A 121 -10.17 13.81 -12.21
N MET A 122 -9.60 12.62 -12.04
CA MET A 122 -10.39 11.40 -11.82
C MET A 122 -10.63 11.16 -10.32
N GLU A 123 -11.85 11.41 -9.83
CA GLU A 123 -12.22 11.27 -8.41
C GLU A 123 -11.84 9.93 -7.76
N LYS A 124 -11.86 8.85 -8.54
CA LYS A 124 -11.58 7.49 -8.05
C LYS A 124 -10.14 7.04 -8.31
N VAL A 125 -9.27 7.97 -8.69
CA VAL A 125 -7.85 7.69 -8.92
C VAL A 125 -7.01 8.38 -7.85
N GLN A 126 -6.08 7.64 -7.29
CA GLN A 126 -5.08 8.14 -6.36
C GLN A 126 -3.70 7.71 -6.84
N VAL A 127 -2.82 8.65 -7.04
CA VAL A 127 -1.42 8.36 -7.34
C VAL A 127 -0.60 8.50 -6.07
N CYS A 128 0.07 7.42 -5.70
CA CYS A 128 0.94 7.34 -4.54
C CYS A 128 2.39 7.23 -5.02
N VAL A 129 3.19 8.25 -4.73
CA VAL A 129 4.59 8.31 -5.17
C VAL A 129 5.50 7.91 -4.03
N SER A 130 6.31 6.89 -4.28
CA SER A 130 7.25 6.36 -3.29
C SER A 130 8.50 7.24 -3.19
N ILE A 131 8.71 7.85 -2.03
CA ILE A 131 9.85 8.74 -1.72
C ILE A 131 10.55 8.19 -0.47
N ASP A 132 11.82 7.80 -0.60
CA ASP A 132 12.57 7.16 0.50
C ASP A 132 13.54 8.13 1.18
N GLY A 133 13.05 9.26 1.64
CA GLY A 133 13.84 10.21 2.39
C GLY A 133 14.11 11.53 1.66
N LEU A 134 14.98 12.36 2.21
CA LEU A 134 15.44 13.61 1.61
C LEU A 134 16.29 13.34 0.35
N GLN A 135 16.50 14.36 -0.47
CA GLN A 135 17.07 14.19 -1.81
C GLN A 135 18.33 13.32 -1.88
N PRO A 136 19.39 13.52 -1.06
CA PRO A 136 20.62 12.72 -1.20
C PRO A 136 20.38 11.24 -0.94
N GLU A 137 19.64 10.90 0.10
CA GLU A 137 19.35 9.53 0.48
C GLU A 137 18.38 8.88 -0.53
N HIS A 138 17.35 9.61 -0.93
CA HIS A 138 16.40 9.14 -1.93
C HIS A 138 17.07 8.85 -3.27
N ASP A 139 17.88 9.80 -3.78
CA ASP A 139 18.53 9.67 -5.08
C ASP A 139 19.51 8.50 -5.09
N ALA A 140 20.22 8.28 -3.97
CA ALA A 140 21.11 7.13 -3.83
C ALA A 140 20.34 5.78 -3.85
N ARG A 141 19.14 5.73 -3.28
CA ARG A 141 18.33 4.50 -3.18
C ARG A 141 17.53 4.21 -4.44
N ARG A 142 16.99 5.25 -5.09
CA ARG A 142 15.93 5.13 -6.11
C ARG A 142 16.32 5.61 -7.50
N ALA A 143 17.60 5.85 -7.77
CA ALA A 143 18.00 6.18 -9.15
C ALA A 143 17.45 5.11 -10.13
N PRO A 144 16.90 5.50 -11.30
CA PRO A 144 16.86 6.83 -11.90
C PRO A 144 15.66 7.71 -11.52
N ALA A 145 14.84 7.35 -10.54
CA ALA A 145 13.71 8.15 -10.05
C ALA A 145 14.21 9.18 -9.01
N THR A 146 15.03 10.14 -9.45
CA THR A 146 15.60 11.20 -8.59
C THR A 146 14.58 12.28 -8.24
N TYR A 147 14.81 13.06 -7.20
CA TYR A 147 13.94 14.17 -6.78
C TYR A 147 13.62 15.12 -7.93
N ASP A 148 14.62 15.57 -8.66
CA ASP A 148 14.42 16.51 -9.78
C ASP A 148 13.51 15.93 -10.87
N ARG A 149 13.65 14.64 -11.14
CA ARG A 149 12.76 13.94 -12.09
C ARG A 149 11.36 13.80 -11.53
N ILE A 150 11.22 13.43 -10.27
CA ILE A 150 9.91 13.28 -9.61
C ILE A 150 9.17 14.62 -9.62
N LEU A 151 9.80 15.71 -9.15
CA LEU A 151 9.19 17.05 -9.14
C LEU A 151 8.71 17.49 -10.53
N LYS A 152 9.45 17.11 -11.58
CA LYS A 152 9.03 17.35 -12.98
C LYS A 152 7.84 16.47 -13.38
N HIS A 153 7.83 15.20 -12.98
CA HIS A 153 6.86 14.21 -13.44
C HIS A 153 5.52 14.27 -12.71
N ILE A 154 5.47 14.87 -11.52
CA ILE A 154 4.24 15.06 -10.72
C ILE A 154 3.54 16.39 -11.01
N LYS A 155 4.12 17.25 -11.84
CA LYS A 155 3.60 18.58 -12.08
C LYS A 155 2.16 18.54 -12.60
N GLY A 156 1.28 19.34 -11.97
CA GLY A 156 -0.16 19.38 -12.30
C GLY A 156 -0.97 18.23 -11.70
N GLN A 157 -0.35 17.37 -10.87
CA GLN A 157 -1.02 16.25 -10.22
C GLN A 157 -1.44 16.61 -8.78
N HIS A 158 -2.17 15.67 -8.13
CA HIS A 158 -2.57 15.74 -6.73
C HIS A 158 -2.10 14.47 -6.00
N ILE A 159 -0.77 14.30 -5.92
CA ILE A 159 -0.19 13.04 -5.43
C ILE A 159 -0.27 12.88 -3.91
N THR A 160 -0.20 11.63 -3.50
CA THR A 160 0.18 11.24 -2.13
C THR A 160 1.66 10.85 -2.14
N VAL A 161 2.48 11.53 -1.36
CA VAL A 161 3.85 11.08 -1.06
C VAL A 161 3.77 9.94 -0.06
N HIS A 162 4.44 8.83 -0.35
CA HIS A 162 4.57 7.71 0.59
C HIS A 162 6.04 7.48 0.91
N CYS A 163 6.41 7.68 2.17
CA CYS A 163 7.75 7.44 2.67
C CYS A 163 7.77 6.23 3.60
N THR A 164 8.64 5.27 3.29
CA THR A 164 8.97 4.19 4.22
C THR A 164 10.17 4.60 5.05
N ILE A 165 9.95 4.85 6.33
CA ILE A 165 11.00 5.24 7.27
C ILE A 165 11.82 4.01 7.63
N THR A 166 13.12 4.09 7.37
CA THR A 166 14.12 3.12 7.82
C THR A 166 14.95 3.73 8.94
N ARG A 167 15.88 2.96 9.50
CA ARG A 167 16.78 3.45 10.53
C ARG A 167 17.58 4.70 10.12
N GLN A 168 17.92 4.83 8.84
CA GLN A 168 18.65 6.00 8.34
C GLN A 168 17.83 7.30 8.45
N GLN A 169 16.52 7.22 8.27
CA GLN A 169 15.61 8.36 8.37
C GLN A 169 15.03 8.55 9.79
N SER A 170 15.42 7.73 10.77
CA SER A 170 14.88 7.82 12.13
C SER A 170 15.59 8.85 13.01
N ARG A 171 16.61 9.57 12.52
CA ARG A 171 17.27 10.65 13.28
C ARG A 171 16.30 11.77 13.63
N ALA A 172 16.46 12.38 14.80
CA ALA A 172 15.58 13.44 15.29
C ALA A 172 15.45 14.60 14.29
N GLY A 173 14.24 15.07 14.06
CA GLY A 173 13.92 16.16 13.13
C GLY A 173 13.88 15.79 11.65
N TYR A 174 14.26 14.57 11.28
CA TYR A 174 14.30 14.15 9.87
C TYR A 174 12.92 14.07 9.22
N VAL A 175 11.97 13.45 9.93
CA VAL A 175 10.60 13.32 9.43
C VAL A 175 9.94 14.70 9.30
N THR A 176 10.29 15.62 10.20
CA THR A 176 9.85 17.00 10.14
C THR A 176 10.41 17.71 8.89
N GLU A 177 11.72 17.66 8.68
CA GLU A 177 12.37 18.26 7.52
C GLU A 177 11.81 17.71 6.20
N PHE A 178 11.62 16.39 6.12
CA PHE A 178 10.99 15.74 4.99
C PHE A 178 9.56 16.23 4.75
N THR A 179 8.77 16.33 5.82
CA THR A 179 7.38 16.82 5.73
C THR A 179 7.31 18.24 5.26
N GLU A 180 8.14 19.14 5.82
CA GLU A 180 8.15 20.57 5.44
C GLU A 180 8.53 20.74 3.96
N PHE A 181 9.50 20.00 3.46
CA PHE A 181 9.87 20.02 2.04
C PHE A 181 8.70 19.64 1.14
N TRP A 182 8.05 18.50 1.43
CA TRP A 182 6.96 17.99 0.58
C TRP A 182 5.65 18.77 0.78
N ALA A 183 5.42 19.31 1.95
CA ALA A 183 4.28 20.19 2.23
C ALA A 183 4.31 21.50 1.43
N ALA A 184 5.51 21.98 1.09
CA ALA A 184 5.70 23.16 0.27
C ALA A 184 5.47 22.92 -1.23
N GLN A 185 5.34 21.66 -1.67
CA GLN A 185 5.12 21.33 -3.08
C GLN A 185 3.64 21.45 -3.45
N PRO A 186 3.26 22.26 -4.47
CA PRO A 186 1.86 22.51 -4.81
C PRO A 186 1.13 21.26 -5.33
N ASP A 187 1.87 20.32 -5.88
CA ASP A 187 1.34 19.08 -6.47
C ASP A 187 1.15 17.95 -5.45
N VAL A 188 1.50 18.18 -4.16
CA VAL A 188 1.36 17.22 -3.07
C VAL A 188 0.09 17.48 -2.28
N LYS A 189 -0.82 16.51 -2.29
CA LYS A 189 -2.07 16.57 -1.54
C LYS A 189 -1.97 15.92 -0.17
N ARG A 190 -1.15 14.85 -0.05
CA ARG A 190 -1.01 14.05 1.16
C ARG A 190 0.40 13.51 1.33
N ILE A 191 0.73 13.22 2.58
CA ILE A 191 1.95 12.50 2.96
C ILE A 191 1.56 11.32 3.84
N TRP A 192 1.99 10.13 3.44
CA TRP A 192 1.84 8.90 4.20
C TRP A 192 3.19 8.36 4.62
N PHE A 193 3.26 7.87 5.83
CA PHE A 193 4.43 7.19 6.36
C PHE A 193 4.14 5.71 6.57
N SER A 194 5.08 4.87 6.19
CA SER A 194 5.22 3.50 6.68
C SER A 194 6.53 3.39 7.42
N LEU A 195 6.66 2.43 8.31
CA LEU A 195 7.94 2.06 8.90
C LEU A 195 8.43 0.78 8.23
N TYR A 196 9.74 0.60 8.16
CA TYR A 196 10.32 -0.61 7.60
C TYR A 196 9.78 -1.86 8.32
N THR A 197 9.37 -2.84 7.54
CA THR A 197 8.87 -4.13 8.04
C THR A 197 9.84 -5.22 7.60
N PRO A 198 10.63 -5.81 8.51
CA PRO A 198 11.58 -6.87 8.16
C PRO A 198 10.90 -8.21 7.93
N GLN A 199 11.62 -9.14 7.32
CA GLN A 199 11.29 -10.56 7.36
C GLN A 199 11.78 -11.17 8.69
N ILE A 200 11.15 -12.26 9.16
CA ILE A 200 11.63 -12.95 10.37
C ILE A 200 13.04 -13.47 10.13
N GLY A 201 13.96 -13.12 11.04
CA GLY A 201 15.37 -13.50 10.96
C GLY A 201 16.23 -12.63 10.05
N GLU A 202 15.65 -11.56 9.48
CA GLU A 202 16.41 -10.59 8.70
C GLU A 202 17.36 -9.79 9.62
N ASP A 203 18.59 -9.58 9.15
CA ASP A 203 19.59 -8.67 9.75
C ASP A 203 19.89 -7.56 8.74
N SER A 204 19.06 -6.54 8.74
CA SER A 204 19.15 -5.41 7.81
C SER A 204 19.51 -4.12 8.53
N PRO A 205 20.44 -3.31 8.00
CA PRO A 205 20.74 -1.99 8.55
C PRO A 205 19.56 -1.01 8.46
N GLU A 206 18.50 -1.39 7.74
CA GLU A 206 17.29 -0.59 7.59
C GLU A 206 16.29 -0.76 8.74
N MET A 207 16.45 -1.83 9.55
CA MET A 207 15.56 -2.12 10.66
C MET A 207 15.62 -1.04 11.74
N LEU A 208 14.42 -0.56 12.13
CA LEU A 208 14.28 0.36 13.25
C LEU A 208 14.48 -0.37 14.58
N ARG A 209 15.19 0.27 15.51
CA ARG A 209 15.18 -0.14 16.92
C ARG A 209 13.90 0.37 17.58
N ASP A 210 13.53 -0.19 18.72
CA ASP A 210 12.34 0.24 19.47
C ASP A 210 12.37 1.74 19.80
N GLU A 211 13.54 2.24 20.22
CA GLU A 211 13.77 3.67 20.49
C GLU A 211 13.61 4.55 19.26
N ASP A 212 14.06 4.09 18.08
CA ASP A 212 13.92 4.78 16.81
C ASP A 212 12.44 4.84 16.41
N ARG A 213 11.73 3.72 16.54
CA ARG A 213 10.30 3.61 16.28
C ARG A 213 9.50 4.56 17.15
N ALA A 214 9.75 4.57 18.45
CA ALA A 214 9.07 5.45 19.40
C ALA A 214 9.29 6.93 19.07
N ARG A 215 10.52 7.33 18.75
CA ARG A 215 10.86 8.69 18.34
C ARG A 215 10.15 9.11 17.05
N VAL A 216 10.21 8.29 16.01
CA VAL A 216 9.55 8.55 14.73
C VAL A 216 8.04 8.69 14.91
N VAL A 217 7.41 7.81 15.69
CA VAL A 217 5.98 7.87 15.97
C VAL A 217 5.60 9.15 16.72
N ALA A 218 6.41 9.58 17.68
CA ALA A 218 6.20 10.84 18.39
C ALA A 218 6.30 12.04 17.41
N GLU A 219 7.33 12.08 16.59
CA GLU A 219 7.55 13.14 15.59
C GLU A 219 6.42 13.19 14.55
N ILE A 220 6.00 12.05 14.01
CA ILE A 220 4.83 11.99 13.11
C ILE A 220 3.58 12.51 13.82
N THR A 221 3.35 12.15 15.08
CA THR A 221 2.17 12.61 15.84
C THR A 221 2.12 14.13 15.95
N GLU A 222 3.25 14.78 16.23
CA GLU A 222 3.35 16.24 16.28
C GLU A 222 3.09 16.91 14.92
N LEU A 223 3.50 16.27 13.83
CA LEU A 223 3.28 16.76 12.48
C LEU A 223 1.80 16.80 12.08
N PHE A 224 0.96 15.91 12.64
CA PHE A 224 -0.48 15.94 12.39
C PHE A 224 -1.13 17.24 12.86
N ASP A 225 -0.71 17.75 14.00
CA ASP A 225 -1.23 19.01 14.54
C ASP A 225 -0.79 20.20 13.70
N ARG A 226 0.42 20.15 13.15
CA ARG A 226 0.98 21.22 12.30
C ARG A 226 0.46 21.20 10.87
N HIS A 227 0.20 20.01 10.30
CA HIS A 227 -0.21 19.82 8.92
C HIS A 227 -1.48 18.94 8.78
N PRO A 228 -2.61 19.32 9.40
CA PRO A 228 -3.80 18.46 9.47
C PRO A 228 -4.43 18.14 8.11
N LYS A 229 -4.14 18.96 7.08
CA LYS A 229 -4.64 18.72 5.71
C LYS A 229 -3.81 17.73 4.90
N LEU A 230 -2.54 17.53 5.28
CA LEU A 230 -1.61 16.63 4.58
C LEU A 230 -1.72 15.19 5.07
N HIS A 231 -2.24 15.00 6.26
CA HIS A 231 -2.29 13.69 6.89
C HIS A 231 -3.75 13.27 7.08
N ASP A 232 -4.18 12.24 6.34
CA ASP A 232 -5.51 11.62 6.53
C ASP A 232 -5.58 10.70 7.75
N MET A 233 -4.44 10.48 8.41
CA MET A 233 -4.33 9.58 9.56
C MET A 233 -4.70 10.36 10.84
N ILE A 234 -5.44 9.74 11.71
CA ILE A 234 -5.73 10.29 13.03
C ILE A 234 -4.67 9.82 14.03
N PRO A 235 -4.43 10.53 15.15
CA PRO A 235 -3.40 10.17 16.12
C PRO A 235 -3.46 8.71 16.62
N SER A 236 -4.66 8.13 16.73
CA SER A 236 -4.83 6.72 17.10
C SER A 236 -4.26 5.75 16.07
N VAL A 237 -4.27 6.10 14.77
CA VAL A 237 -3.65 5.31 13.71
C VAL A 237 -2.13 5.33 13.88
N VAL A 238 -1.54 6.49 14.13
CA VAL A 238 -0.07 6.60 14.32
C VAL A 238 0.42 5.80 15.51
N LYS A 239 -0.33 5.84 16.61
CA LYS A 239 -0.03 5.01 17.80
C LYS A 239 -0.04 3.50 17.49
N GLY A 240 -0.77 3.07 16.48
CA GLY A 240 -0.78 1.69 16.01
C GLY A 240 0.57 1.17 15.53
N TYR A 241 1.51 2.06 15.13
CA TYR A 241 2.89 1.64 14.82
C TYR A 241 3.65 1.13 16.05
N LEU A 242 3.25 1.51 17.26
CA LEU A 242 3.83 0.99 18.50
C LEU A 242 3.22 -0.34 18.94
N ASN A 243 2.06 -0.70 18.36
CA ASN A 243 1.31 -1.92 18.70
C ASN A 243 0.80 -2.57 17.41
N PRO A 244 1.68 -3.08 16.55
CA PRO A 244 1.28 -3.76 15.32
C PRO A 244 0.52 -5.07 15.63
N PRO A 245 -0.14 -5.68 14.63
CA PRO A 245 -1.04 -6.82 14.87
C PRO A 245 -0.34 -8.09 15.39
N GLY A 246 0.98 -8.20 15.27
CA GLY A 246 1.78 -9.32 15.78
C GLY A 246 1.73 -10.59 14.93
N THR A 247 0.60 -10.88 14.28
CA THR A 247 0.45 -12.04 13.36
C THR A 247 -0.43 -11.68 12.16
N PRO A 248 -0.32 -12.41 11.03
CA PRO A 248 -1.22 -12.22 9.89
C PRO A 248 -2.69 -12.44 10.22
N GLU A 249 -2.99 -13.41 11.11
CA GLU A 249 -4.35 -13.75 11.53
C GLU A 249 -4.99 -12.65 12.38
N ALA A 250 -4.18 -11.84 13.09
CA ALA A 250 -4.65 -10.66 13.81
C ALA A 250 -4.79 -9.43 12.90
N CYS A 251 -4.14 -9.42 11.74
CA CYS A 251 -4.09 -8.30 10.83
C CYS A 251 -5.36 -8.17 9.99
N ILE A 252 -6.11 -7.06 10.16
CA ILE A 252 -7.31 -6.78 9.36
C ILE A 252 -6.94 -6.57 7.89
N PHE A 253 -5.82 -5.91 7.60
CA PHE A 253 -5.34 -5.71 6.23
C PHE A 253 -5.13 -7.05 5.50
N ALA A 254 -4.42 -7.99 6.12
CA ALA A 254 -4.20 -9.31 5.53
C ALA A 254 -5.50 -10.08 5.25
N LYS A 255 -6.52 -9.89 6.09
CA LYS A 255 -7.84 -10.52 5.91
C LYS A 255 -8.69 -9.86 4.84
N THR A 256 -8.60 -8.53 4.69
CA THR A 256 -9.45 -7.75 3.78
C THR A 256 -8.84 -7.52 2.40
N THR A 257 -7.58 -7.89 2.21
CA THR A 257 -6.84 -7.63 0.96
C THR A 257 -6.42 -8.93 0.29
N ALA A 258 -6.79 -9.12 -0.96
CA ALA A 258 -6.18 -10.12 -1.83
C ALA A 258 -4.95 -9.50 -2.49
N CYS A 259 -3.84 -10.24 -2.54
CA CYS A 259 -2.62 -9.80 -3.20
C CYS A 259 -2.27 -10.79 -4.31
N LEU A 260 -2.10 -10.29 -5.53
CA LEU A 260 -1.77 -11.11 -6.70
C LEU A 260 -0.45 -10.62 -7.33
N SER A 261 0.32 -11.57 -7.82
CA SER A 261 1.57 -11.28 -8.52
C SER A 261 1.37 -11.03 -10.02
N SER A 262 2.43 -10.75 -10.74
CA SER A 262 2.42 -10.28 -12.14
C SER A 262 1.84 -11.26 -13.15
N ASP A 263 1.72 -12.54 -12.80
CA ASP A 263 1.02 -13.55 -13.59
C ASP A 263 -0.52 -13.50 -13.45
N LEU A 264 -1.06 -12.57 -12.64
CA LEU A 264 -2.46 -12.37 -12.34
C LEU A 264 -3.17 -13.60 -11.74
N LYS A 265 -2.42 -14.55 -11.22
CA LYS A 265 -2.90 -15.84 -10.70
C LYS A 265 -2.31 -16.17 -9.33
N ARG A 266 -0.99 -16.07 -9.17
CA ARG A 266 -0.30 -16.40 -7.92
C ARG A 266 -0.69 -15.43 -6.82
N THR A 267 -1.21 -15.96 -5.72
CA THR A 267 -1.51 -15.17 -4.53
C THR A 267 -0.23 -14.93 -3.73
N ILE A 268 -0.02 -13.69 -3.33
CA ILE A 268 1.07 -13.30 -2.42
C ILE A 268 0.53 -13.40 -0.99
N THR A 269 1.19 -14.18 -0.16
CA THR A 269 0.79 -14.44 1.24
C THR A 269 1.94 -14.16 2.20
N PRO A 270 1.66 -13.75 3.44
CA PRO A 270 0.34 -13.55 4.06
C PRO A 270 -0.31 -12.20 3.70
N CYS A 271 0.43 -11.28 3.12
CA CYS A 271 0.00 -9.96 2.64
C CYS A 271 0.92 -9.53 1.48
N GLN A 272 0.83 -8.28 1.04
CA GLN A 272 1.62 -7.76 -0.09
C GLN A 272 3.15 -7.84 0.09
N TYR A 273 3.66 -7.95 1.32
CA TYR A 273 5.10 -8.16 1.54
C TYR A 273 5.56 -9.54 1.11
N GLY A 274 4.66 -10.52 1.14
CA GLY A 274 5.01 -11.92 0.88
C GLY A 274 5.96 -12.50 1.93
N GLY A 275 6.43 -13.71 1.69
CA GLY A 275 7.40 -14.38 2.55
C GLY A 275 6.92 -14.60 3.98
N ASN A 276 7.78 -14.27 4.93
CA ASN A 276 7.51 -14.42 6.36
C ASN A 276 7.76 -13.09 7.11
N PRO A 277 6.92 -12.06 6.89
CA PRO A 277 7.15 -10.74 7.47
C PRO A 277 7.02 -10.79 9.00
N ASP A 278 7.92 -10.10 9.70
CA ASP A 278 7.82 -9.94 11.15
C ASP A 278 6.67 -8.99 11.50
N CYS A 279 5.50 -9.57 11.70
CA CYS A 279 4.29 -8.82 12.03
C CYS A 279 4.38 -8.10 13.38
N THR A 280 5.32 -8.48 14.27
CA THR A 280 5.56 -7.78 15.54
C THR A 280 6.27 -6.45 15.33
N GLN A 281 6.96 -6.31 14.21
CA GLN A 281 7.63 -5.09 13.76
C GLN A 281 6.95 -4.45 12.55
N CYS A 282 5.72 -4.86 12.23
CA CYS A 282 5.00 -4.33 11.08
C CYS A 282 4.90 -2.79 11.12
N GLY A 283 5.30 -2.17 10.02
CA GLY A 283 5.22 -0.72 9.81
C GLY A 283 4.30 -0.34 8.66
N CYS A 284 3.49 -1.26 8.15
CA CYS A 284 2.59 -1.01 7.03
C CYS A 284 1.47 -0.04 7.42
N MET A 285 1.41 1.12 6.78
CA MET A 285 0.38 2.14 7.01
C MET A 285 -1.04 1.59 6.86
N ALA A 286 -1.29 0.76 5.86
CA ALA A 286 -2.61 0.16 5.64
C ALA A 286 -2.99 -0.83 6.76
N SER A 287 -2.03 -1.62 7.26
CA SER A 287 -2.24 -2.52 8.40
C SER A 287 -2.59 -1.74 9.66
N VAL A 288 -1.84 -0.69 9.95
CA VAL A 288 -2.03 0.16 11.13
C VAL A 288 -3.36 0.92 11.06
N GLY A 289 -3.69 1.48 9.90
CA GLY A 289 -4.96 2.19 9.67
C GLY A 289 -6.19 1.31 9.86
N LEU A 290 -6.18 0.12 9.29
CA LEU A 290 -7.26 -0.86 9.45
C LEU A 290 -7.28 -1.45 10.87
N GLY A 291 -6.11 -1.57 11.53
CA GLY A 291 -6.00 -1.95 12.92
C GLY A 291 -6.73 -0.98 13.84
N ALA A 292 -6.49 0.32 13.68
CA ALA A 292 -7.16 1.37 14.45
C ALA A 292 -8.69 1.37 14.23
N LEU A 293 -9.15 1.11 12.99
CA LEU A 293 -10.56 0.91 12.71
C LEU A 293 -11.13 -0.30 13.47
N GLY A 294 -10.38 -1.39 13.55
CA GLY A 294 -10.78 -2.58 14.30
C GLY A 294 -10.92 -2.35 15.80
N ASP A 295 -10.16 -1.44 16.36
CA ASP A 295 -10.16 -1.11 17.78
C ASP A 295 -11.25 -0.10 18.16
N TYR A 296 -11.88 0.53 17.17
CA TYR A 296 -13.03 1.40 17.40
C TYR A 296 -14.19 0.62 18.04
N LYS A 297 -14.76 1.18 19.11
CA LYS A 297 -15.86 0.57 19.87
C LYS A 297 -17.21 1.15 19.46
N LEU A 298 -18.05 0.33 18.83
CA LEU A 298 -19.47 0.66 18.59
C LEU A 298 -20.22 0.81 19.91
N GLY A 299 -20.85 1.98 20.09
CA GLY A 299 -21.58 2.29 21.32
C GLY A 299 -20.70 2.25 22.58
N GLY A 300 -19.37 2.40 22.44
CA GLY A 300 -18.43 2.35 23.56
C GLY A 300 -18.15 0.94 24.11
N LEU A 301 -18.83 -0.11 23.61
CA LEU A 301 -18.82 -1.46 24.22
C LEU A 301 -18.16 -2.50 23.30
N MET A 302 -18.55 -2.59 22.03
CA MET A 302 -18.15 -3.68 21.16
C MET A 302 -17.06 -3.26 20.16
N PRO A 303 -15.84 -3.83 20.23
CA PRO A 303 -14.78 -3.56 19.24
C PRO A 303 -15.21 -4.04 17.84
N LEU A 304 -15.01 -3.21 16.82
CA LEU A 304 -15.27 -3.58 15.42
C LEU A 304 -14.49 -4.84 15.00
N ARG A 305 -13.32 -5.07 15.57
CA ARG A 305 -12.51 -6.29 15.37
C ARG A 305 -13.29 -7.58 15.63
N SER A 306 -14.13 -7.60 16.67
CA SER A 306 -14.96 -8.78 16.98
C SER A 306 -16.00 -9.03 15.90
N ILE A 307 -16.61 -7.96 15.38
CA ILE A 307 -17.60 -8.03 14.30
C ILE A 307 -16.90 -8.46 12.99
N PHE A 308 -15.74 -7.88 12.68
CA PHE A 308 -14.95 -8.29 11.51
C PHE A 308 -14.58 -9.79 11.58
N ASN A 309 -14.12 -10.27 12.74
CA ASN A 309 -13.74 -11.69 12.87
C ASN A 309 -14.94 -12.64 12.69
N ALA A 310 -16.12 -12.29 13.20
CA ALA A 310 -17.34 -13.07 12.96
C ALA A 310 -17.74 -13.05 11.48
N SER A 311 -17.67 -11.87 10.84
CA SER A 311 -17.99 -11.70 9.42
C SER A 311 -17.05 -12.49 8.50
N PHE A 312 -15.75 -12.52 8.81
CA PHE A 312 -14.78 -13.33 8.06
C PHE A 312 -15.07 -14.83 8.16
N ARG A 313 -15.45 -15.34 9.35
CA ARG A 313 -15.83 -16.75 9.49
C ARG A 313 -17.04 -17.12 8.62
N ILE A 314 -18.03 -16.23 8.57
CA ILE A 314 -19.20 -16.42 7.68
C ILE A 314 -18.76 -16.41 6.22
N GLY A 315 -17.98 -15.41 5.82
CA GLY A 315 -17.47 -15.27 4.46
C GLY A 315 -16.59 -16.45 4.02
N ASP A 316 -15.76 -16.98 4.90
CA ASP A 316 -14.95 -18.17 4.62
C ASP A 316 -15.85 -19.40 4.37
N GLY A 317 -16.95 -19.54 5.14
CA GLY A 317 -17.97 -20.55 4.87
C GLY A 317 -18.60 -20.41 3.49
N MET A 318 -18.95 -19.16 3.12
CA MET A 318 -19.54 -18.87 1.81
C MET A 318 -18.55 -19.13 0.65
N ARG A 319 -17.26 -18.83 0.84
CA ARG A 319 -16.21 -19.14 -0.14
C ARG A 319 -16.05 -20.63 -0.37
N LYS A 320 -16.02 -21.42 0.71
CA LYS A 320 -15.97 -22.90 0.64
C LYS A 320 -17.18 -23.48 -0.09
N LEU A 321 -18.38 -22.93 0.13
CA LEU A 321 -19.59 -23.36 -0.58
C LEU A 321 -19.54 -23.08 -2.09
N ARG A 322 -18.78 -22.07 -2.53
CA ARG A 322 -18.53 -21.80 -3.96
C ARG A 322 -17.40 -22.62 -4.56
N GLY A 323 -16.72 -23.47 -3.78
CA GLY A 323 -15.57 -24.26 -4.25
C GLY A 323 -14.29 -23.42 -4.47
N GLU A 324 -14.20 -22.25 -3.86
CA GLU A 324 -13.08 -21.29 -3.98
C GLU A 324 -12.12 -21.38 -2.75
N ALA A 325 -12.02 -22.55 -2.13
CA ALA A 325 -11.22 -22.73 -0.90
C ALA A 325 -9.72 -22.92 -1.20
#